data_ce98e3a400c47928f122738737664772
#
_entry.id   ce98e3a400c47928f122738737664772
#
_cell.length_a   1.000
_cell.length_b   1.000
_cell.length_c   1.000
_cell.angle_alpha   90.00
_cell.angle_beta   90.00
_cell.angle_gamma   90.00
#
_symmetry.space_group_name_H-M   'P 1'
#
loop_
_entity.id
_entity.type
_entity.pdbx_description
1 polymer ?
#
loop_
_entity_poly.entity_id
_entity_poly.type
_entity_poly.pdbx_seq_one_letter_code
_entity_poly.pdbx_strand_id
1 'polypeptide(L)'
;MGRIFGRGLIVLLPLTITVLIVGFVASLADSIFGPLVDPLIGRHIPGLGLVILLGFVFVIGLLSHRVAEVLGRWIERGIVKFPFVGRVYVTAKQVAMSVSGGQESSFDTVVSVPFPTETSLAIGFLTREFTNDQNGEYGIVYIPTTPIPSSGFLLVVPMSDIRILNMSSTEAMQMVVTGGVVVPGDLGDLGK
;
A
#
# COMPACT_ATOMS: atom_id res chain seq x y z
N MET A 1 -8.79 40.49 -1.86
CA MET A 1 -7.78 39.93 -0.93
C MET A 1 -8.00 38.44 -0.62
N GLY A 2 -9.23 37.95 -0.37
CA GLY A 2 -9.47 36.52 -0.06
C GLY A 2 -9.00 35.51 -1.13
N ARG A 3 -9.12 35.83 -2.42
CA ARG A 3 -8.65 34.95 -3.52
C ARG A 3 -7.13 34.77 -3.58
N ILE A 4 -6.36 35.81 -3.20
CA ILE A 4 -4.88 35.75 -3.19
C ILE A 4 -4.43 34.90 -2.00
N PHE A 5 -5.05 35.13 -0.84
CA PHE A 5 -4.79 34.33 0.36
C PHE A 5 -5.14 32.84 0.16
N GLY A 6 -6.31 32.54 -0.45
CA GLY A 6 -6.71 31.18 -0.73
C GLY A 6 -5.76 30.43 -1.68
N ARG A 7 -5.25 31.13 -2.73
CA ARG A 7 -4.23 30.55 -3.62
C ARG A 7 -2.91 30.25 -2.88
N GLY A 8 -2.44 31.17 -2.02
CA GLY A 8 -1.27 30.93 -1.19
C GLY A 8 -1.43 29.73 -0.28
N LEU A 9 -2.61 29.58 0.34
CA LEU A 9 -2.92 28.45 1.19
C LEU A 9 -2.88 27.11 0.43
N ILE A 10 -3.48 27.06 -0.77
CA ILE A 10 -3.48 25.86 -1.62
C ILE A 10 -2.05 25.45 -2.02
N VAL A 11 -1.19 26.41 -2.36
CA VAL A 11 0.22 26.13 -2.71
C VAL A 11 1.00 25.61 -1.52
N LEU A 12 0.73 26.12 -0.30
CA LEU A 12 1.41 25.68 0.91
C LEU A 12 0.86 24.36 1.48
N LEU A 13 -0.35 23.96 1.11
CA LEU A 13 -1.03 22.81 1.67
C LEU A 13 -0.23 21.50 1.54
N PRO A 14 0.34 21.13 0.37
CA PRO A 14 1.16 19.92 0.24
C PRO A 14 2.37 19.94 1.16
N LEU A 15 3.07 21.08 1.23
CA LEU A 15 4.24 21.25 2.10
C LEU A 15 3.86 21.12 3.58
N THR A 16 2.77 21.77 3.98
CA THR A 16 2.27 21.70 5.35
C THR A 16 1.90 20.28 5.75
N ILE A 17 1.18 19.54 4.88
CA ILE A 17 0.81 18.15 5.13
C ILE A 17 2.07 17.29 5.25
N THR A 18 3.04 17.46 4.38
CA THR A 18 4.30 16.70 4.43
C THR A 18 5.04 16.95 5.74
N VAL A 19 5.18 18.20 6.15
CA VAL A 19 5.86 18.55 7.42
C VAL A 19 5.10 18.00 8.62
N LEU A 20 3.77 18.03 8.61
CA LEU A 20 2.95 17.47 9.69
C LEU A 20 3.10 15.95 9.78
N ILE A 21 3.08 15.24 8.65
CA ILE A 21 3.25 13.78 8.62
C ILE A 21 4.64 13.39 9.11
N VAL A 22 5.70 14.03 8.59
CA VAL A 22 7.08 13.74 9.00
C VAL A 22 7.28 14.07 10.47
N GLY A 23 6.77 15.21 10.94
CA GLY A 23 6.83 15.61 12.35
C GLY A 23 6.08 14.64 13.27
N PHE A 24 4.92 14.15 12.84
CA PHE A 24 4.15 13.16 13.59
C PHE A 24 4.91 11.82 13.70
N VAL A 25 5.47 11.33 12.59
CA VAL A 25 6.26 10.09 12.57
C VAL A 25 7.53 10.23 13.43
N ALA A 26 8.21 11.38 13.34
CA ALA A 26 9.38 11.66 14.18
C ALA A 26 9.03 11.69 15.68
N SER A 27 7.94 12.37 16.04
CA SER A 27 7.45 12.42 17.43
C SER A 27 7.05 11.03 17.96
N LEU A 28 6.42 10.22 17.13
CA LEU A 28 6.07 8.84 17.49
C LEU A 28 7.34 7.99 17.71
N ALA A 29 8.33 8.12 16.83
CA ALA A 29 9.61 7.42 16.96
C ALA A 29 10.37 7.89 18.23
N ASP A 30 10.40 9.21 18.50
CA ASP A 30 11.01 9.76 19.72
C ASP A 30 10.31 9.24 20.98
N SER A 31 9.00 9.07 20.97
CA SER A 31 8.25 8.55 22.12
C SER A 31 8.59 7.08 22.44
N ILE A 32 8.96 6.31 21.42
CA ILE A 32 9.33 4.88 21.56
C ILE A 32 10.79 4.73 21.95
N PHE A 33 11.69 5.44 21.27
CA PHE A 33 13.14 5.27 21.43
C PHE A 33 13.74 6.25 22.43
N GLY A 34 13.11 7.42 22.67
CA GLY A 34 13.58 8.44 23.62
C GLY A 34 13.86 7.87 25.02
N PRO A 35 12.91 7.15 25.66
CA PRO A 35 13.14 6.57 26.99
C PRO A 35 14.35 5.61 27.08
N LEU A 36 14.76 5.03 25.95
CA LEU A 36 15.91 4.13 25.88
C LEU A 36 17.22 4.88 25.69
N VAL A 37 17.20 6.00 25.00
CA VAL A 37 18.41 6.70 24.51
C VAL A 37 18.71 7.97 25.29
N ASP A 38 17.70 8.72 25.75
CA ASP A 38 17.86 9.94 26.51
C ASP A 38 18.72 9.76 27.79
N PRO A 39 18.57 8.65 28.57
CA PRO A 39 19.43 8.39 29.72
C PRO A 39 20.90 8.19 29.37
N LEU A 40 21.20 7.69 28.18
CA LEU A 40 22.58 7.45 27.72
C LEU A 40 23.27 8.74 27.23
N ILE A 41 22.49 9.66 26.63
CA ILE A 41 23.00 10.91 26.05
C ILE A 41 22.94 12.04 27.09
N GLY A 42 22.09 11.91 28.12
CA GLY A 42 21.90 12.93 29.17
C GLY A 42 21.01 14.11 28.73
N ARG A 43 20.42 14.05 27.53
CA ARG A 43 19.50 15.09 27.02
C ARG A 43 18.55 14.49 25.96
N HIS A 44 17.37 15.08 25.86
CA HIS A 44 16.44 14.77 24.79
C HIS A 44 16.84 15.51 23.51
N ILE A 45 16.96 14.79 22.38
CA ILE A 45 17.26 15.33 21.05
C ILE A 45 16.07 15.03 20.15
N PRO A 46 15.25 16.03 19.78
CA PRO A 46 14.11 15.81 18.90
C PRO A 46 14.54 15.27 17.54
N GLY A 47 13.84 14.23 17.04
CA GLY A 47 14.14 13.57 15.76
C GLY A 47 15.20 12.47 15.85
N LEU A 48 15.86 12.28 17.00
CA LEU A 48 16.84 11.21 17.17
C LEU A 48 16.17 9.82 17.08
N GLY A 49 14.95 9.67 17.60
CA GLY A 49 14.19 8.45 17.50
C GLY A 49 13.89 8.05 16.04
N LEU A 50 13.65 9.04 15.16
CA LEU A 50 13.48 8.78 13.73
C LEU A 50 14.77 8.24 13.09
N VAL A 51 15.92 8.82 13.43
CA VAL A 51 17.22 8.34 12.94
C VAL A 51 17.49 6.92 13.40
N ILE A 52 17.19 6.63 14.67
CA ILE A 52 17.32 5.28 15.23
C ILE A 52 16.38 4.29 14.54
N LEU A 53 15.12 4.69 14.31
CA LEU A 53 14.14 3.88 13.59
C LEU A 53 14.64 3.53 12.18
N LEU A 54 15.13 4.52 11.44
CA LEU A 54 15.66 4.31 10.09
C LEU A 54 16.90 3.42 10.09
N GLY A 55 17.81 3.63 11.05
CA GLY A 55 18.96 2.76 11.27
C GLY A 55 18.57 1.33 11.60
N PHE A 56 17.58 1.14 12.44
CA PHE A 56 17.05 -0.18 12.81
C PHE A 56 16.43 -0.90 11.60
N VAL A 57 15.61 -0.20 10.82
CA VAL A 57 15.03 -0.74 9.57
C VAL A 57 16.13 -1.12 8.59
N PHE A 58 17.15 -0.28 8.44
CA PHE A 58 18.30 -0.54 7.57
C PHE A 58 19.10 -1.79 8.02
N VAL A 59 19.37 -1.91 9.31
CA VAL A 59 20.06 -3.09 9.90
C VAL A 59 19.23 -4.36 9.69
N ILE A 60 17.92 -4.31 9.91
CA ILE A 60 17.04 -5.46 9.63
C ILE A 60 17.10 -5.84 8.14
N GLY A 61 17.10 -4.85 7.24
CA GLY A 61 17.24 -5.09 5.81
C GLY A 61 18.59 -5.69 5.38
N LEU A 62 19.68 -5.31 6.06
CA LEU A 62 21.02 -5.89 5.84
C LEU A 62 21.17 -7.29 6.43
N LEU A 63 20.48 -7.57 7.53
CA LEU A 63 20.48 -8.89 8.11
C LEU A 63 19.86 -9.86 7.12
N SER A 64 20.71 -10.72 6.54
CA SER A 64 20.36 -11.76 5.58
C SER A 64 19.01 -12.42 5.93
N HIS A 65 18.23 -12.76 4.92
CA HIS A 65 16.90 -13.41 4.98
C HIS A 65 16.78 -14.47 6.12
N ARG A 66 17.83 -15.21 6.40
CA ARG A 66 17.84 -16.27 7.44
C ARG A 66 17.71 -15.74 8.86
N VAL A 67 18.35 -14.63 9.20
CA VAL A 67 18.28 -14.04 10.55
C VAL A 67 16.93 -13.36 10.76
N ALA A 68 16.43 -12.66 9.75
CA ALA A 68 15.10 -12.03 9.79
C ALA A 68 13.99 -13.09 9.94
N GLU A 69 14.12 -14.25 9.29
CA GLU A 69 13.16 -15.36 9.44
C GLU A 69 13.22 -16.00 10.84
N VAL A 70 14.41 -16.17 11.40
CA VAL A 70 14.55 -16.75 12.76
C VAL A 70 13.98 -15.80 13.79
N LEU A 71 14.36 -14.52 13.72
CA LEU A 71 13.88 -13.50 14.66
C LEU A 71 12.35 -13.30 14.51
N GLY A 72 11.85 -13.28 13.28
CA GLY A 72 10.41 -13.21 12.99
C GLY A 72 9.64 -14.36 13.62
N ARG A 73 10.13 -15.60 13.50
CA ARG A 73 9.52 -16.79 14.12
C ARG A 73 9.48 -16.73 15.65
N TRP A 74 10.52 -16.17 16.28
CA TRP A 74 10.55 -16.01 17.74
C TRP A 74 9.54 -14.97 18.22
N ILE A 75 9.49 -13.82 17.54
CA ILE A 75 8.52 -12.74 17.80
C ILE A 75 7.09 -13.24 17.58
N GLU A 76 6.84 -13.97 16.48
CA GLU A 76 5.54 -14.58 16.18
C GLU A 76 5.07 -15.52 17.29
N ARG A 77 5.93 -16.41 17.76
CA ARG A 77 5.59 -17.33 18.85
C ARG A 77 5.21 -16.60 20.14
N GLY A 78 5.78 -15.41 20.38
CA GLY A 78 5.42 -14.55 21.51
C GLY A 78 4.08 -13.87 21.31
N ILE A 79 3.87 -13.26 20.15
CA ILE A 79 2.69 -12.44 19.82
C ILE A 79 1.43 -13.32 19.66
N VAL A 80 1.56 -14.48 19.00
CA VAL A 80 0.41 -15.39 18.76
C VAL A 80 -0.16 -15.97 20.07
N LYS A 81 0.58 -15.95 21.18
CA LYS A 81 0.05 -16.34 22.49
C LYS A 81 -1.06 -15.41 23.00
N PHE A 82 -1.16 -14.18 22.47
CA PHE A 82 -2.20 -13.23 22.85
C PHE A 82 -3.33 -13.27 21.80
N PRO A 83 -4.53 -13.76 22.15
CA PRO A 83 -5.59 -14.08 21.16
C PRO A 83 -6.06 -12.90 20.32
N PHE A 84 -6.01 -11.67 20.83
CA PHE A 84 -6.36 -10.46 20.05
C PHE A 84 -5.20 -9.92 19.24
N VAL A 85 -4.02 -9.78 19.86
CA VAL A 85 -2.82 -9.24 19.21
C VAL A 85 -2.35 -10.17 18.10
N GLY A 86 -2.40 -11.50 18.33
CA GLY A 86 -2.03 -12.48 17.34
C GLY A 86 -2.85 -12.41 16.05
N ARG A 87 -4.18 -12.19 16.15
CA ARG A 87 -5.04 -12.04 14.96
C ARG A 87 -4.68 -10.80 14.15
N VAL A 88 -4.52 -9.66 14.83
CA VAL A 88 -4.13 -8.40 14.17
C VAL A 88 -2.76 -8.55 13.49
N TYR A 89 -1.79 -9.16 14.17
CA TYR A 89 -0.47 -9.39 13.63
C TYR A 89 -0.48 -10.29 12.39
N VAL A 90 -1.18 -11.43 12.46
CA VAL A 90 -1.28 -12.36 11.32
C VAL A 90 -1.92 -11.68 10.11
N THR A 91 -3.00 -10.92 10.32
CA THR A 91 -3.65 -10.17 9.23
C THR A 91 -2.72 -9.10 8.65
N ALA A 92 -2.05 -8.33 9.50
CA ALA A 92 -1.08 -7.32 9.06
C ALA A 92 0.10 -7.95 8.29
N LYS A 93 0.59 -9.11 8.75
CA LYS A 93 1.63 -9.87 8.07
C LYS A 93 1.16 -10.36 6.69
N GLN A 94 -0.07 -10.88 6.56
CA GLN A 94 -0.63 -11.30 5.28
C GLN A 94 -0.70 -10.12 4.30
N VAL A 95 -1.17 -8.95 4.78
CA VAL A 95 -1.19 -7.71 3.97
C VAL A 95 0.23 -7.30 3.57
N ALA A 96 1.18 -7.29 4.51
CA ALA A 96 2.58 -6.96 4.21
C ALA A 96 3.22 -7.91 3.19
N MET A 97 2.94 -9.22 3.29
CA MET A 97 3.41 -10.21 2.33
C MET A 97 2.80 -10.03 0.95
N SER A 98 1.53 -9.64 0.86
CA SER A 98 0.87 -9.34 -0.41
C SER A 98 1.47 -8.12 -1.11
N VAL A 99 1.98 -7.15 -0.34
CA VAL A 99 2.61 -5.93 -0.86
C VAL A 99 4.11 -6.11 -1.16
N SER A 100 4.79 -7.01 -0.44
CA SER A 100 6.26 -7.16 -0.55
C SER A 100 6.74 -8.11 -1.65
N GLY A 101 5.86 -8.56 -2.55
CA GLY A 101 6.28 -9.20 -3.82
C GLY A 101 7.01 -10.55 -3.69
N GLY A 102 6.74 -11.30 -2.62
CA GLY A 102 7.27 -12.67 -2.46
C GLY A 102 6.58 -13.73 -3.31
N GLN A 103 5.50 -13.42 -3.93
CA GLN A 103 4.88 -13.96 -5.14
C GLN A 103 4.60 -12.73 -6.00
N GLU A 104 4.77 -12.80 -7.31
CA GLU A 104 4.47 -11.77 -8.32
C GLU A 104 3.38 -10.84 -7.78
N SER A 105 3.68 -9.56 -7.57
CA SER A 105 2.85 -8.69 -6.73
C SER A 105 1.42 -8.81 -7.22
N SER A 106 0.51 -9.27 -6.36
CA SER A 106 -0.88 -9.58 -6.72
C SER A 106 -1.65 -8.37 -7.30
N PHE A 107 -0.97 -7.24 -7.46
CA PHE A 107 -1.49 -6.00 -8.02
C PHE A 107 -0.64 -5.45 -9.18
N ASP A 108 0.30 -6.23 -9.76
CA ASP A 108 1.18 -5.73 -10.84
C ASP A 108 0.46 -5.67 -12.18
N THR A 109 -0.50 -6.55 -12.41
CA THR A 109 -1.23 -6.59 -13.67
C THR A 109 -2.48 -5.72 -13.59
N VAL A 110 -2.43 -4.58 -14.25
CA VAL A 110 -3.60 -3.69 -14.38
C VAL A 110 -4.48 -4.19 -15.51
N VAL A 111 -5.77 -4.25 -15.24
CA VAL A 111 -6.76 -4.77 -16.19
C VAL A 111 -7.97 -3.87 -16.30
N SER A 112 -8.68 -3.97 -17.42
CA SER A 112 -10.04 -3.47 -17.56
C SER A 112 -11.01 -4.64 -17.68
N VAL A 113 -12.16 -4.50 -17.02
CA VAL A 113 -13.24 -5.48 -17.04
C VAL A 113 -14.60 -4.78 -17.21
N PRO A 114 -15.59 -5.42 -17.85
CA PRO A 114 -16.94 -4.89 -17.88
C PRO A 114 -17.52 -4.82 -16.46
N PHE A 115 -17.87 -3.61 -16.00
CA PHE A 115 -18.49 -3.39 -14.69
C PHE A 115 -19.01 -1.95 -14.55
N PRO A 116 -20.20 -1.70 -13.99
CA PRO A 116 -21.21 -2.68 -13.56
C PRO A 116 -22.07 -3.23 -14.70
N THR A 117 -21.88 -2.75 -15.93
CA THR A 117 -22.61 -3.18 -17.11
C THR A 117 -21.63 -3.62 -18.21
N GLU A 118 -22.10 -4.37 -19.20
CA GLU A 118 -21.27 -4.80 -20.33
C GLU A 118 -20.72 -3.65 -21.17
N THR A 119 -21.36 -2.48 -21.12
CA THR A 119 -20.96 -1.29 -21.88
C THR A 119 -20.04 -0.34 -21.13
N SER A 120 -19.88 -0.52 -19.82
CA SER A 120 -18.97 0.28 -18.98
C SER A 120 -17.77 -0.54 -18.57
N LEU A 121 -16.59 0.08 -18.59
CA LEU A 121 -15.34 -0.57 -18.19
C LEU A 121 -14.86 0.00 -16.87
N ALA A 122 -14.44 -0.89 -15.97
CA ALA A 122 -13.76 -0.54 -14.75
C ALA A 122 -12.29 -0.95 -14.82
N ILE A 123 -11.42 -0.09 -14.29
CA ILE A 123 -10.00 -0.41 -14.11
C ILE A 123 -9.83 -1.12 -12.76
N GLY A 124 -9.11 -2.22 -12.79
CA GLY A 124 -8.83 -3.03 -11.62
C GLY A 124 -7.47 -3.71 -11.70
N PHE A 125 -7.21 -4.57 -10.75
CA PHE A 125 -5.98 -5.34 -10.62
C PHE A 125 -6.31 -6.84 -10.67
N LEU A 126 -5.67 -7.56 -11.56
CA LEU A 126 -5.77 -9.02 -11.62
C LEU A 126 -4.94 -9.61 -10.47
N THR A 127 -5.63 -10.16 -9.47
CA THR A 127 -4.98 -10.67 -8.26
C THR A 127 -4.66 -12.15 -8.33
N ARG A 128 -5.45 -12.92 -9.10
CA ARG A 128 -5.23 -14.35 -9.24
C ARG A 128 -5.97 -14.88 -10.46
N GLU A 129 -5.37 -15.87 -11.12
CA GLU A 129 -6.00 -16.68 -12.16
C GLU A 129 -6.29 -18.09 -11.61
N PHE A 130 -7.37 -18.71 -12.05
CA PHE A 130 -7.70 -20.08 -11.70
C PHE A 130 -8.60 -20.73 -12.79
N THR A 131 -8.54 -22.05 -12.83
CA THR A 131 -9.41 -22.85 -13.69
C THR A 131 -10.49 -23.49 -12.83
N ASN A 132 -11.74 -23.43 -13.27
CA ASN A 132 -12.84 -24.11 -12.60
C ASN A 132 -12.93 -25.60 -13.02
N ASP A 133 -13.79 -26.37 -12.33
CA ASP A 133 -13.97 -27.81 -12.59
C ASP A 133 -14.49 -28.12 -14.02
N GLN A 134 -14.99 -27.12 -14.75
CA GLN A 134 -15.49 -27.23 -16.14
C GLN A 134 -14.46 -26.74 -17.17
N ASN A 135 -13.16 -26.63 -16.81
CA ASN A 135 -12.07 -26.10 -17.62
C ASN A 135 -12.26 -24.65 -18.11
N GLY A 136 -13.10 -23.85 -17.44
CA GLY A 136 -13.19 -22.41 -17.67
C GLY A 136 -12.08 -21.66 -16.95
N GLU A 137 -11.38 -20.78 -17.65
CA GLU A 137 -10.36 -19.92 -17.09
C GLU A 137 -10.99 -18.64 -16.55
N TYR A 138 -10.70 -18.30 -15.28
CA TYR A 138 -11.24 -17.15 -14.56
C TYR A 138 -10.13 -16.36 -13.90
N GLY A 139 -10.33 -15.04 -13.82
CA GLY A 139 -9.50 -14.14 -13.05
C GLY A 139 -10.26 -13.56 -11.86
N ILE A 140 -9.57 -13.39 -10.73
CA ILE A 140 -10.04 -12.59 -9.61
C ILE A 140 -9.52 -11.17 -9.82
N VAL A 141 -10.43 -10.21 -9.98
CA VAL A 141 -10.11 -8.81 -10.22
C VAL A 141 -10.56 -7.96 -9.05
N TYR A 142 -9.65 -7.18 -8.51
CA TYR A 142 -9.93 -6.18 -7.49
C TYR A 142 -10.13 -4.81 -8.15
N ILE A 143 -11.31 -4.21 -7.96
CA ILE A 143 -11.65 -2.88 -8.47
C ILE A 143 -11.69 -1.93 -7.27
N PRO A 144 -10.69 -1.05 -7.09
CA PRO A 144 -10.64 -0.11 -5.97
C PRO A 144 -11.69 1.00 -6.13
N THR A 145 -12.17 1.55 -5.00
CA THR A 145 -13.01 2.75 -4.99
C THR A 145 -12.18 4.02 -4.99
N THR A 146 -12.71 5.08 -5.60
CA THR A 146 -12.11 6.40 -5.58
C THR A 146 -12.70 7.27 -4.47
N PRO A 147 -11.95 8.16 -3.83
CA PRO A 147 -10.49 8.35 -3.88
C PRO A 147 -9.73 7.44 -2.90
N ILE A 148 -10.44 6.59 -2.16
CA ILE A 148 -9.87 5.75 -1.10
C ILE A 148 -9.79 4.30 -1.59
N PRO A 149 -8.60 3.84 -2.06
CA PRO A 149 -8.43 2.53 -2.67
C PRO A 149 -8.39 1.37 -1.67
N SER A 150 -8.56 1.61 -0.36
CA SER A 150 -8.60 0.55 0.66
C SER A 150 -9.91 -0.24 0.66
N SER A 151 -10.92 0.21 -0.07
CA SER A 151 -12.19 -0.46 -0.31
C SER A 151 -12.43 -0.65 -1.81
N GLY A 152 -13.33 -1.56 -2.18
CA GLY A 152 -13.61 -1.85 -3.57
C GLY A 152 -14.47 -3.08 -3.76
N PHE A 153 -14.52 -3.56 -4.99
CA PHE A 153 -15.22 -4.77 -5.37
C PHE A 153 -14.23 -5.87 -5.71
N LEU A 154 -14.55 -7.10 -5.35
CA LEU A 154 -13.83 -8.27 -5.79
C LEU A 154 -14.73 -9.01 -6.79
N LEU A 155 -14.27 -9.10 -8.03
CA LEU A 155 -14.99 -9.78 -9.10
C LEU A 155 -14.29 -11.06 -9.49
N VAL A 156 -15.09 -12.04 -9.85
CA VAL A 156 -14.63 -13.25 -10.55
C VAL A 156 -15.14 -13.15 -11.98
N VAL A 157 -14.22 -12.99 -12.91
CA VAL A 157 -14.51 -12.67 -14.31
C VAL A 157 -13.88 -13.72 -15.22
N PRO A 158 -14.55 -14.20 -16.29
CA PRO A 158 -13.91 -15.03 -17.30
C PRO A 158 -12.69 -14.32 -17.89
N MET A 159 -11.61 -15.07 -18.13
CA MET A 159 -10.38 -14.49 -18.72
C MET A 159 -10.62 -13.85 -20.08
N SER A 160 -11.65 -14.29 -20.82
CA SER A 160 -12.08 -13.69 -22.10
C SER A 160 -12.54 -12.23 -21.98
N ASP A 161 -13.03 -11.83 -20.79
CA ASP A 161 -13.57 -10.50 -20.53
C ASP A 161 -12.58 -9.60 -19.80
N ILE A 162 -11.40 -10.14 -19.47
CA ILE A 162 -10.30 -9.40 -18.84
C ILE A 162 -9.35 -8.90 -19.93
N ARG A 163 -9.10 -7.59 -19.93
CA ARG A 163 -8.13 -6.95 -20.82
C ARG A 163 -6.97 -6.40 -20.03
N ILE A 164 -5.78 -6.87 -20.30
CA ILE A 164 -4.55 -6.38 -19.67
C ILE A 164 -4.24 -5.00 -20.26
N LEU A 165 -3.99 -4.03 -19.39
CA LEU A 165 -3.65 -2.65 -19.77
C LEU A 165 -2.14 -2.43 -19.69
N ASN A 166 -1.61 -1.70 -20.66
CA ASN A 166 -0.19 -1.33 -20.69
C ASN A 166 0.06 -0.09 -19.81
N MET A 167 -0.23 -0.23 -18.51
CA MET A 167 0.08 0.81 -17.51
C MET A 167 0.59 0.15 -16.24
N SER A 168 1.42 0.89 -15.50
CA SER A 168 1.92 0.43 -14.21
C SER A 168 0.85 0.51 -13.12
N SER A 169 0.99 -0.32 -12.08
CA SER A 169 0.12 -0.29 -10.90
C SER A 169 0.13 1.07 -10.21
N THR A 170 1.27 1.77 -10.22
CA THR A 170 1.41 3.12 -9.66
C THR A 170 0.56 4.12 -10.43
N GLU A 171 0.58 4.08 -11.75
CA GLU A 171 -0.23 4.95 -12.61
C GLU A 171 -1.73 4.68 -12.43
N ALA A 172 -2.12 3.41 -12.43
CA ALA A 172 -3.51 3.02 -12.17
C ALA A 172 -3.98 3.51 -10.78
N MET A 173 -3.15 3.33 -9.75
CA MET A 173 -3.47 3.77 -8.40
C MET A 173 -3.56 5.31 -8.29
N GLN A 174 -2.69 6.04 -8.98
CA GLN A 174 -2.75 7.50 -9.06
C GLN A 174 -4.07 7.97 -9.71
N MET A 175 -4.50 7.31 -10.78
CA MET A 175 -5.79 7.58 -11.42
C MET A 175 -6.96 7.32 -10.46
N VAL A 176 -6.94 6.22 -9.71
CA VAL A 176 -7.96 5.90 -8.70
C VAL A 176 -8.01 6.96 -7.60
N VAL A 177 -6.88 7.31 -6.99
CA VAL A 177 -6.81 8.29 -5.89
C VAL A 177 -7.22 9.68 -6.33
N THR A 178 -6.94 10.06 -7.58
CA THR A 178 -7.31 11.37 -8.12
C THR A 178 -8.73 11.42 -8.72
N GLY A 179 -9.47 10.30 -8.71
CA GLY A 179 -10.80 10.22 -9.30
C GLY A 179 -10.79 10.42 -10.81
N GLY A 180 -9.71 10.04 -11.49
CA GLY A 180 -9.54 10.17 -12.94
C GLY A 180 -9.12 11.58 -13.40
N VAL A 181 -8.79 12.50 -12.48
CA VAL A 181 -8.27 13.83 -12.84
C VAL A 181 -6.87 13.75 -13.45
N VAL A 182 -6.06 12.84 -12.92
CA VAL A 182 -4.74 12.53 -13.47
C VAL A 182 -4.85 11.20 -14.19
N VAL A 183 -4.71 11.24 -15.51
CA VAL A 183 -4.76 10.06 -16.37
C VAL A 183 -3.35 9.88 -16.95
N PRO A 184 -2.66 8.79 -16.68
CA PRO A 184 -1.38 8.51 -17.28
C PRO A 184 -1.55 8.12 -18.76
N GLY A 185 -0.73 8.69 -19.65
CA GLY A 185 -0.55 8.24 -21.02
C GLY A 185 -1.79 8.13 -21.89
N ASP A 186 -1.76 7.16 -22.78
CA ASP A 186 -2.83 6.87 -23.73
C ASP A 186 -3.74 5.76 -23.22
N LEU A 187 -5.00 6.08 -22.93
CA LEU A 187 -6.05 5.11 -22.61
C LEU A 187 -6.63 4.43 -23.87
N GLY A 188 -6.01 4.61 -25.04
CA GLY A 188 -6.48 4.11 -26.32
C GLY A 188 -6.71 2.60 -26.41
N ASP A 189 -6.16 1.83 -25.48
CA ASP A 189 -6.34 0.38 -25.41
C ASP A 189 -7.55 -0.08 -24.58
N LEU A 190 -8.24 0.86 -23.91
CA LEU A 190 -9.41 0.52 -23.08
C LEU A 190 -10.63 0.04 -23.88
N GLY A 191 -10.69 0.28 -25.17
CA GLY A 191 -11.90 0.06 -25.98
C GLY A 191 -11.77 -0.84 -27.20
N LYS A 192 -10.61 -1.49 -27.42
CA LYS A 192 -10.37 -2.37 -28.57
C LYS A 192 -10.53 -3.83 -28.25
#